data_bc1941d5dba39c4beca776871b7b49e4
#
_entry.id   bc1941d5dba39c4beca776871b7b49e4
#
_cell.length_a   1.000
_cell.length_b   1.000
_cell.length_c   1.000
_cell.angle_alpha   90.00
_cell.angle_beta   90.00
_cell.angle_gamma   90.00
#
_symmetry.space_group_name_H-M   'P 1'
#
loop_
_entity.id
_entity.type
_entity.pdbx_description
1 polymer ?
#
loop_
_entity_poly.entity_id
_entity_poly.type
_entity_poly.pdbx_seq_one_letter_code
_entity_poly.pdbx_strand_id
1 'polypeptide(L)'
;MKKEWHSNYFIETDFTVDPNFWSKYYNNKWQDSNTLYSEYVSNATGGKEMNKFFVQEIHDFDRPLLKLIKNIWNQLGIRPNEFRCNFFKVLPGGDLPCHIDEMSKSSVVIPVTENTGALYFKDESYYEETVYDTMIVLNTKKPHGVKSPSKERIVFHMGMHDVLFSEIS
;
A
#
# COMPACT_ATOMS: atom_id res chain seq x y z
N MET A 1 15.28 -10.63 -6.29
CA MET A 1 14.70 -9.28 -6.12
C MET A 1 15.79 -8.34 -5.61
N LYS A 2 16.06 -7.30 -6.35
CA LYS A 2 16.91 -6.19 -5.86
C LYS A 2 16.10 -5.33 -4.92
N LYS A 3 16.74 -4.70 -3.96
CA LYS A 3 16.14 -3.82 -2.96
C LYS A 3 16.99 -2.57 -2.84
N GLU A 4 16.37 -1.41 -2.99
CA GLU A 4 16.96 -0.11 -2.75
C GLU A 4 16.29 0.53 -1.53
N TRP A 5 17.09 0.80 -0.50
CA TRP A 5 16.62 1.32 0.77
C TRP A 5 16.66 2.85 0.78
N HIS A 6 15.51 3.45 1.03
CA HIS A 6 15.38 4.90 1.25
C HIS A 6 15.30 5.19 2.75
N SER A 7 16.47 5.21 3.40
CA SER A 7 16.60 5.28 4.86
C SER A 7 15.77 4.17 5.53
N ASN A 8 14.99 4.54 6.55
CA ASN A 8 14.06 3.65 7.24
C ASN A 8 12.59 3.94 6.87
N TYR A 9 12.35 4.59 5.72
CA TYR A 9 11.01 4.98 5.28
C TYR A 9 10.39 3.98 4.30
N PHE A 10 11.12 3.58 3.29
CA PHE A 10 10.64 2.62 2.31
C PHE A 10 11.77 1.89 1.57
N ILE A 11 11.40 0.84 0.87
CA ILE A 11 12.28 0.06 -0.01
C ILE A 11 11.65 0.04 -1.40
N GLU A 12 12.39 0.44 -2.41
CA GLU A 12 12.07 0.15 -3.81
C GLU A 12 12.62 -1.22 -4.20
N THR A 13 11.88 -1.96 -5.02
CA THR A 13 12.31 -3.27 -5.51
C THR A 13 12.21 -3.32 -7.02
N ASP A 14 12.79 -4.35 -7.64
CA ASP A 14 12.60 -4.68 -9.06
C ASP A 14 11.49 -5.72 -9.28
N PHE A 15 10.69 -6.01 -8.26
CA PHE A 15 9.63 -7.01 -8.33
C PHE A 15 8.39 -6.44 -9.02
N THR A 16 7.90 -7.16 -10.01
CA THR A 16 6.69 -6.82 -10.76
C THR A 16 5.73 -7.99 -10.81
N VAL A 17 4.46 -7.69 -10.98
CA VAL A 17 3.40 -8.67 -11.23
C VAL A 17 2.70 -8.27 -12.52
N ASP A 18 2.45 -9.24 -13.41
CA ASP A 18 1.69 -9.00 -14.64
C ASP A 18 0.32 -8.39 -14.27
N PRO A 19 -0.05 -7.22 -14.81
CA PRO A 19 -1.34 -6.59 -14.54
C PRO A 19 -2.54 -7.50 -14.78
N ASN A 20 -2.47 -8.42 -15.74
CA ASN A 20 -3.53 -9.40 -16.03
C ASN A 20 -3.76 -10.39 -14.88
N PHE A 21 -2.77 -10.60 -14.01
CA PHE A 21 -2.93 -11.44 -12.84
C PHE A 21 -4.04 -10.93 -11.91
N TRP A 22 -4.20 -9.62 -11.81
CA TRP A 22 -5.08 -8.99 -10.84
C TRP A 22 -6.55 -8.92 -11.27
N SER A 23 -6.84 -9.01 -12.57
CA SER A 23 -8.17 -8.72 -13.15
C SER A 23 -9.32 -9.57 -12.58
N LYS A 24 -9.04 -10.75 -12.07
CA LYS A 24 -10.04 -11.64 -11.46
C LYS A 24 -10.27 -11.40 -9.95
N TYR A 25 -9.44 -10.58 -9.31
CA TYR A 25 -9.48 -10.39 -7.87
C TYR A 25 -10.24 -9.14 -7.42
N TYR A 26 -10.53 -8.21 -8.30
CA TYR A 26 -11.35 -7.05 -7.99
C TYR A 26 -12.48 -6.88 -9.01
N ASN A 27 -13.52 -6.16 -8.61
CA ASN A 27 -14.70 -5.89 -9.41
C ASN A 27 -15.11 -4.41 -9.30
N ASN A 28 -16.29 -4.04 -9.77
CA ASN A 28 -16.78 -2.66 -9.75
C ASN A 28 -17.42 -2.23 -8.41
N LYS A 29 -17.42 -3.08 -7.40
CA LYS A 29 -18.04 -2.81 -6.10
C LYS A 29 -17.00 -2.20 -5.14
N TRP A 30 -16.66 -0.97 -5.37
CA TRP A 30 -15.74 -0.20 -4.53
C TRP A 30 -16.47 0.46 -3.37
N GLN A 31 -15.88 0.41 -2.19
CA GLN A 31 -16.37 1.12 -1.00
C GLN A 31 -15.55 2.39 -0.79
N ASP A 32 -16.24 3.49 -0.46
CA ASP A 32 -15.54 4.71 -0.03
C ASP A 32 -14.78 4.44 1.27
N SER A 33 -13.51 4.78 1.30
CA SER A 33 -12.65 4.49 2.45
C SER A 33 -13.10 5.22 3.72
N ASN A 34 -13.65 6.42 3.60
CA ASN A 34 -14.17 7.15 4.74
C ASN A 34 -15.38 6.46 5.36
N THR A 35 -16.24 5.83 4.55
CA THR A 35 -17.38 5.07 5.05
C THR A 35 -16.93 3.80 5.77
N LEU A 36 -15.96 3.07 5.22
CA LEU A 36 -15.47 1.82 5.78
C LEU A 36 -14.57 2.02 7.00
N TYR A 37 -13.76 3.07 6.99
CA TYR A 37 -12.75 3.34 8.01
C TYR A 37 -12.92 4.69 8.70
N SER A 38 -14.14 5.20 8.83
CA SER A 38 -14.40 6.57 9.29
C SER A 38 -13.70 6.93 10.62
N GLU A 39 -13.83 6.08 11.62
CA GLU A 39 -13.17 6.26 12.92
C GLU A 39 -11.65 6.10 12.81
N TYR A 40 -11.20 5.08 12.11
CA TYR A 40 -9.80 4.77 11.86
C TYR A 40 -9.09 5.88 11.06
N VAL A 41 -9.71 6.37 9.99
CA VAL A 41 -9.20 7.47 9.18
C VAL A 41 -9.07 8.74 10.00
N SER A 42 -10.07 9.06 10.81
CA SER A 42 -10.04 10.24 11.69
C SER A 42 -8.85 10.19 12.65
N ASN A 43 -8.59 9.05 13.27
CA ASN A 43 -7.45 8.85 14.17
C ASN A 43 -6.11 8.93 13.42
N ALA A 44 -5.98 8.20 12.31
CA ALA A 44 -4.73 8.10 11.55
C ALA A 44 -4.32 9.42 10.86
N THR A 45 -5.28 10.25 10.48
CA THR A 45 -5.03 11.51 9.74
C THR A 45 -5.16 12.77 10.59
N GLY A 46 -5.43 12.64 11.89
CA GLY A 46 -5.70 13.79 12.75
C GLY A 46 -6.99 14.52 12.39
N GLY A 47 -8.02 13.79 11.99
CA GLY A 47 -9.34 14.30 11.62
C GLY A 47 -9.50 14.70 10.14
N LYS A 48 -8.49 14.49 9.30
CA LYS A 48 -8.60 14.70 7.86
C LYS A 48 -9.23 13.49 7.18
N GLU A 49 -10.11 13.73 6.23
CA GLU A 49 -10.73 12.68 5.42
C GLU A 49 -9.85 12.29 4.23
N MET A 50 -9.92 11.03 3.82
CA MET A 50 -9.43 10.58 2.53
C MET A 50 -10.37 11.12 1.44
N ASN A 51 -9.80 11.61 0.34
CA ASN A 51 -10.57 12.18 -0.75
C ASN A 51 -10.52 11.28 -1.98
N LYS A 52 -11.69 10.86 -2.49
CA LYS A 52 -11.83 9.97 -3.66
C LYS A 52 -10.91 8.74 -3.57
N PHE A 53 -10.84 8.17 -2.40
CA PHE A 53 -10.04 7.00 -2.06
C PHE A 53 -10.98 5.84 -1.75
N PHE A 54 -10.86 4.76 -2.50
CA PHE A 54 -11.77 3.61 -2.42
C PHE A 54 -11.02 2.33 -2.12
N VAL A 55 -11.71 1.36 -1.54
CA VAL A 55 -11.13 0.08 -1.14
C VAL A 55 -12.01 -1.10 -1.53
N GLN A 56 -11.36 -2.20 -1.87
CA GLN A 56 -11.94 -3.54 -1.86
C GLN A 56 -11.07 -4.45 -1.01
N GLU A 57 -11.65 -5.03 0.02
CA GLU A 57 -10.98 -6.02 0.85
C GLU A 57 -10.93 -7.38 0.14
N ILE A 58 -9.82 -8.10 0.31
CA ILE A 58 -9.65 -9.46 -0.19
C ILE A 58 -9.86 -10.43 0.96
N HIS A 59 -10.89 -11.26 0.86
CA HIS A 59 -11.22 -12.28 1.85
C HIS A 59 -10.93 -13.69 1.36
N ASP A 60 -10.98 -13.92 0.04
CA ASP A 60 -10.74 -15.19 -0.59
C ASP A 60 -9.34 -15.26 -1.20
N PHE A 61 -8.52 -16.14 -0.65
CA PHE A 61 -7.15 -16.37 -1.09
C PHE A 61 -7.06 -17.70 -1.84
N ASP A 62 -7.19 -17.65 -3.15
CA ASP A 62 -6.99 -18.83 -3.98
C ASP A 62 -5.50 -19.23 -4.05
N ARG A 63 -5.24 -20.41 -4.61
CA ARG A 63 -3.87 -20.93 -4.68
C ARG A 63 -2.87 -20.02 -5.40
N PRO A 64 -3.20 -19.40 -6.56
CA PRO A 64 -2.27 -18.49 -7.23
C PRO A 64 -1.94 -17.25 -6.39
N LEU A 65 -2.93 -16.64 -5.71
CA LEU A 65 -2.71 -15.47 -4.86
C LEU A 65 -1.86 -15.83 -3.63
N LEU A 66 -2.15 -16.95 -2.97
CA LEU A 66 -1.32 -17.43 -1.86
C LEU A 66 0.12 -17.72 -2.28
N LYS A 67 0.32 -18.27 -3.48
CA LYS A 67 1.67 -18.52 -4.02
C LYS A 67 2.42 -17.21 -4.23
N LEU A 68 1.76 -16.19 -4.79
CA LEU A 68 2.35 -14.86 -4.95
C LEU A 68 2.74 -14.25 -3.61
N ILE A 69 1.82 -14.24 -2.64
CA ILE A 69 2.06 -13.69 -1.30
C ILE A 69 3.24 -14.38 -0.62
N LYS A 70 3.28 -15.71 -0.63
CA LYS A 70 4.38 -16.48 -0.05
C LYS A 70 5.72 -16.21 -0.75
N ASN A 71 5.70 -16.03 -2.08
CA ASN A 71 6.91 -15.64 -2.81
C ASN A 71 7.42 -14.27 -2.35
N ILE A 72 6.54 -13.29 -2.21
CA ILE A 72 6.90 -11.96 -1.68
C ILE A 72 7.52 -12.08 -0.30
N TRP A 73 6.89 -12.81 0.62
CA TRP A 73 7.43 -13.01 1.97
C TRP A 73 8.82 -13.66 1.97
N ASN A 74 9.02 -14.70 1.16
CA ASN A 74 10.32 -15.35 1.01
C ASN A 74 11.39 -14.38 0.50
N GLN A 75 11.05 -13.53 -0.46
CA GLN A 75 11.94 -12.53 -1.04
C GLN A 75 12.31 -11.42 -0.04
N LEU A 76 11.39 -11.11 0.88
CA LEU A 76 11.58 -10.12 1.95
C LEU A 76 12.16 -10.72 3.25
N GLY A 77 12.34 -12.04 3.29
CA GLY A 77 12.86 -12.73 4.48
C GLY A 77 11.93 -12.69 5.68
N ILE A 78 10.62 -12.58 5.47
CA ILE A 78 9.61 -12.41 6.52
C ILE A 78 8.58 -13.53 6.53
N ARG A 79 7.85 -13.65 7.64
CA ARG A 79 6.73 -14.59 7.82
C ARG A 79 5.64 -13.96 8.68
N PRO A 80 4.77 -13.12 8.09
CA PRO A 80 3.66 -12.53 8.83
C PRO A 80 2.69 -13.59 9.34
N ASN A 81 2.21 -13.44 10.57
CA ASN A 81 1.08 -14.19 11.11
C ASN A 81 -0.23 -13.41 10.97
N GLU A 82 -0.14 -12.08 11.00
CA GLU A 82 -1.28 -11.18 10.89
C GLU A 82 -1.08 -10.20 9.74
N PHE A 83 -1.92 -10.30 8.71
CA PHE A 83 -1.89 -9.43 7.55
C PHE A 83 -3.29 -9.24 6.97
N ARG A 84 -3.46 -8.14 6.24
CA ARG A 84 -4.65 -7.87 5.44
C ARG A 84 -4.27 -7.47 4.03
N CYS A 85 -5.03 -7.95 3.07
CA CYS A 85 -4.88 -7.60 1.66
C CYS A 85 -6.10 -6.83 1.17
N ASN A 86 -5.83 -5.73 0.46
CA ASN A 86 -6.83 -4.87 -0.14
C ASN A 86 -6.39 -4.43 -1.52
N PHE A 87 -7.36 -4.03 -2.35
CA PHE A 87 -7.10 -3.11 -3.45
C PHE A 87 -7.49 -1.70 -3.02
N PHE A 88 -6.63 -0.74 -3.28
CA PHE A 88 -6.93 0.68 -3.15
C PHE A 88 -7.03 1.33 -4.51
N LYS A 89 -8.07 2.14 -4.69
CA LYS A 89 -8.30 2.94 -5.89
C LYS A 89 -8.33 4.42 -5.52
N VAL A 90 -7.55 5.21 -6.24
CA VAL A 90 -7.54 6.68 -6.12
C VAL A 90 -7.90 7.27 -7.47
N LEU A 91 -8.89 8.16 -7.49
CA LEU A 91 -9.28 8.89 -8.68
C LEU A 91 -8.51 10.20 -8.79
N PRO A 92 -8.42 10.78 -10.01
CA PRO A 92 -7.89 12.13 -10.19
C PRO A 92 -8.59 13.15 -9.29
N GLY A 93 -7.81 14.00 -8.65
CA GLY A 93 -8.27 14.92 -7.61
C GLY A 93 -8.45 14.29 -6.23
N GLY A 94 -8.21 12.99 -6.08
CA GLY A 94 -8.20 12.29 -4.80
C GLY A 94 -6.82 12.26 -4.17
N ASP A 95 -6.77 12.06 -2.86
CA ASP A 95 -5.53 11.96 -2.10
C ASP A 95 -5.72 11.17 -0.81
N LEU A 96 -4.62 10.73 -0.25
CA LEU A 96 -4.53 10.22 1.12
C LEU A 96 -3.66 11.19 1.93
N PRO A 97 -4.21 11.88 2.93
CA PRO A 97 -3.43 12.79 3.77
C PRO A 97 -2.28 12.10 4.49
N CYS A 98 -1.25 12.87 4.81
CA CYS A 98 -0.12 12.37 5.58
C CYS A 98 -0.56 11.84 6.94
N HIS A 99 -0.20 10.60 7.25
CA HIS A 99 -0.58 9.89 8.47
C HIS A 99 0.43 8.80 8.80
N ILE A 100 0.29 8.22 9.97
CA ILE A 100 0.98 7.00 10.42
C ILE A 100 -0.08 5.92 10.58
N ASP A 101 0.17 4.72 10.06
CA ASP A 101 -0.76 3.61 10.22
C ASP A 101 -0.85 3.17 11.68
N GLU A 102 -2.07 2.99 12.14
CA GLU A 102 -2.33 2.54 13.50
C GLU A 102 -2.04 1.04 13.66
N MET A 103 -2.55 0.22 12.76
CA MET A 103 -2.46 -1.25 12.86
C MET A 103 -1.24 -1.84 12.16
N SER A 104 -0.98 -1.48 10.92
CA SER A 104 0.15 -2.04 10.16
C SER A 104 1.48 -1.49 10.67
N LYS A 105 2.48 -2.37 10.80
CA LYS A 105 3.87 -2.00 11.13
C LYS A 105 4.72 -1.84 9.88
N SER A 106 4.36 -2.54 8.83
CA SER A 106 4.90 -2.40 7.49
C SER A 106 3.85 -2.81 6.45
N SER A 107 4.02 -2.38 5.21
CA SER A 107 3.14 -2.77 4.12
C SER A 107 3.89 -2.99 2.82
N VAL A 108 3.33 -3.85 1.99
CA VAL A 108 3.73 -4.06 0.59
C VAL A 108 2.69 -3.39 -0.29
N VAL A 109 3.14 -2.65 -1.30
CA VAL A 109 2.28 -2.03 -2.31
C VAL A 109 2.77 -2.41 -3.70
N ILE A 110 1.87 -2.93 -4.53
CA ILE A 110 2.15 -3.34 -5.91
C ILE A 110 1.19 -2.59 -6.85
N PRO A 111 1.69 -1.87 -7.86
CA PRO A 111 0.84 -1.27 -8.87
C PRO A 111 0.05 -2.32 -9.64
N VAL A 112 -1.27 -2.10 -9.79
CA VAL A 112 -2.17 -2.93 -10.61
C VAL A 112 -2.43 -2.25 -11.95
N THR A 113 -2.64 -0.94 -11.93
CA THR A 113 -2.72 -0.08 -13.11
C THR A 113 -1.45 0.76 -13.24
N GLU A 114 -1.28 1.44 -14.37
CA GLU A 114 -0.24 2.45 -14.51
C GLU A 114 -0.31 3.44 -13.34
N ASN A 115 0.77 3.57 -12.60
CA ASN A 115 0.81 4.46 -11.45
C ASN A 115 1.20 5.88 -11.91
N THR A 116 0.31 6.82 -11.70
CA THR A 116 0.50 8.24 -12.03
C THR A 116 0.46 9.15 -10.79
N GLY A 117 0.29 8.58 -9.60
CA GLY A 117 0.25 9.27 -8.33
C GLY A 117 1.48 8.98 -7.48
N ALA A 118 2.02 10.01 -6.84
CA ALA A 118 3.16 9.86 -5.95
C ALA A 118 2.73 9.38 -4.56
N LEU A 119 3.47 8.42 -4.02
CA LEU A 119 3.57 8.20 -2.59
C LEU A 119 4.59 9.19 -2.04
N TYR A 120 4.32 9.79 -0.89
CA TYR A 120 5.27 10.69 -0.24
C TYR A 120 5.43 10.36 1.24
N PHE A 121 6.63 10.64 1.74
CA PHE A 121 6.97 10.63 3.16
C PHE A 121 7.34 12.04 3.59
N LYS A 122 6.84 12.48 4.73
CA LYS A 122 7.08 13.81 5.25
C LYS A 122 7.22 13.77 6.77
N ASP A 123 8.41 14.06 7.25
CA ASP A 123 8.77 14.20 8.65
C ASP A 123 9.46 15.56 8.88
N GLU A 124 9.83 15.91 10.09
CA GLU A 124 10.46 17.21 10.43
C GLU A 124 11.73 17.50 9.59
N SER A 125 12.53 16.46 9.30
CA SER A 125 13.81 16.57 8.59
C SER A 125 13.89 15.78 7.28
N TYR A 126 12.79 15.17 6.86
CA TYR A 126 12.76 14.27 5.70
C TYR A 126 11.55 14.56 4.82
N TYR A 127 11.80 14.68 3.53
CA TYR A 127 10.76 14.69 2.51
C TYR A 127 11.24 13.94 1.28
N GLU A 128 10.48 12.96 0.86
CA GLU A 128 10.71 12.22 -0.38
C GLU A 128 9.38 11.80 -0.98
N GLU A 129 9.28 11.85 -2.29
CA GLU A 129 8.14 11.32 -3.02
C GLU A 129 8.61 10.40 -4.15
N THR A 130 7.87 9.35 -4.39
CA THR A 130 8.15 8.37 -5.45
C THR A 130 6.90 8.05 -6.23
N VAL A 131 7.04 8.02 -7.56
CA VAL A 131 6.07 7.41 -8.48
C VAL A 131 6.69 6.08 -8.90
N TYR A 132 6.13 5.00 -8.42
CA TYR A 132 6.71 3.66 -8.58
C TYR A 132 5.87 2.82 -9.54
N ASP A 133 6.53 1.99 -10.34
CA ASP A 133 5.94 1.01 -11.26
C ASP A 133 6.24 -0.45 -10.86
N THR A 134 7.01 -0.64 -9.81
CA THR A 134 7.37 -1.92 -9.21
C THR A 134 6.85 -2.00 -7.77
N MET A 135 7.01 -3.14 -7.13
CA MET A 135 6.64 -3.31 -5.73
C MET A 135 7.49 -2.43 -4.82
N ILE A 136 6.86 -1.73 -3.91
CA ILE A 136 7.52 -1.02 -2.81
C ILE A 136 7.08 -1.56 -1.46
N VAL A 137 7.94 -1.41 -0.47
CA VAL A 137 7.68 -1.80 0.91
C VAL A 137 7.79 -0.57 1.80
N LEU A 138 6.78 -0.32 2.61
CA LEU A 138 6.65 0.88 3.42
C LEU A 138 6.90 0.60 4.89
N ASN A 139 7.62 1.50 5.54
CA ASN A 139 7.57 1.64 6.99
C ASN A 139 6.34 2.47 7.36
N THR A 140 5.23 1.81 7.66
CA THR A 140 3.96 2.47 7.95
C THR A 140 3.94 3.19 9.31
N LYS A 141 4.99 3.05 10.11
CA LYS A 141 5.23 3.85 11.32
C LYS A 141 5.93 5.18 11.06
N LYS A 142 6.23 5.47 9.79
CA LYS A 142 6.70 6.78 9.33
C LYS A 142 5.56 7.55 8.66
N PRO A 143 5.49 8.88 8.83
CA PRO A 143 4.44 9.69 8.22
C PRO A 143 4.51 9.61 6.69
N HIS A 144 3.38 9.21 6.08
CA HIS A 144 3.28 9.02 4.64
C HIS A 144 1.88 9.36 4.12
N GLY A 145 1.77 9.59 2.83
CA GLY A 145 0.51 9.87 2.17
C GLY A 145 0.60 9.65 0.66
N VAL A 146 -0.50 9.86 -0.04
CA VAL A 146 -0.60 9.69 -1.50
C VAL A 146 -1.10 10.98 -2.12
N LYS A 147 -0.38 11.49 -3.11
CA LYS A 147 -0.79 12.65 -3.91
C LYS A 147 -1.76 12.24 -4.99
N SER A 148 -2.54 13.20 -5.47
CA SER A 148 -3.51 13.00 -6.54
C SER A 148 -2.84 12.44 -7.79
N PRO A 149 -3.35 11.30 -8.32
CA PRO A 149 -2.90 10.79 -9.62
C PRO A 149 -3.52 11.59 -10.78
N SER A 150 -2.88 11.55 -11.94
CA SER A 150 -3.43 12.13 -13.18
C SER A 150 -4.46 11.22 -13.85
N LYS A 151 -4.43 9.92 -13.57
CA LYS A 151 -5.35 8.89 -14.02
C LYS A 151 -5.82 8.06 -12.83
N GLU A 152 -6.92 7.31 -12.98
CA GLU A 152 -7.30 6.30 -11.98
C GLU A 152 -6.12 5.38 -11.67
N ARG A 153 -5.83 5.22 -10.38
CA ARG A 153 -4.75 4.39 -9.89
C ARG A 153 -5.31 3.30 -9.01
N ILE A 154 -4.99 2.06 -9.33
CA ILE A 154 -5.30 0.90 -8.49
C ILE A 154 -3.98 0.24 -8.07
N VAL A 155 -3.88 -0.07 -6.78
CA VAL A 155 -2.77 -0.83 -6.21
C VAL A 155 -3.28 -2.01 -5.39
N PHE A 156 -2.51 -3.09 -5.36
CA PHE A 156 -2.63 -4.13 -4.35
C PHE A 156 -1.83 -3.69 -3.12
N HIS A 157 -2.46 -3.79 -1.97
CA HIS A 157 -1.86 -3.43 -0.69
C HIS A 157 -1.94 -4.60 0.28
N MET A 158 -0.83 -4.94 0.91
CA MET A 158 -0.76 -5.93 1.97
C MET A 158 -0.18 -5.29 3.23
N GLY A 159 -1.03 -5.00 4.20
CA GLY A 159 -0.62 -4.50 5.52
C GLY A 159 -0.22 -5.65 6.44
N MET A 160 0.97 -5.59 7.01
CA MET A 160 1.51 -6.58 7.93
C MET A 160 1.49 -6.03 9.35
N HIS A 161 0.73 -6.65 10.24
CA HIS A 161 0.47 -6.12 11.58
C HIS A 161 1.54 -6.51 12.60
N ASP A 162 2.25 -7.61 12.36
CA ASP A 162 3.24 -8.19 13.27
C ASP A 162 4.67 -8.15 12.75
N VAL A 163 4.91 -7.59 11.56
CA VAL A 163 6.25 -7.47 10.96
C VAL A 163 6.73 -6.03 10.98
N LEU A 164 7.79 -5.74 11.72
CA LEU A 164 8.46 -4.44 11.69
C LEU A 164 9.24 -4.25 10.39
N PHE A 165 9.32 -3.02 9.92
CA PHE A 165 10.10 -2.68 8.72
C PHE A 165 11.58 -3.07 8.86
N SER A 166 12.14 -2.99 10.06
CA SER A 166 13.51 -3.39 10.37
C SER A 166 13.77 -4.91 10.31
N GLU A 167 12.73 -5.74 10.27
CA GLU A 167 12.84 -7.20 10.12
C GLU A 167 12.94 -7.64 8.66
N ILE A 168 12.69 -6.73 7.72
CA ILE A 168 12.79 -7.00 6.29
C ILE A 168 14.27 -7.06 5.89
N SER A 169 14.61 -8.08 5.14
CA SER A 169 16.00 -8.34 4.74
C SER A 169 16.20 -8.44 3.22
#